data_420dbf428c33257fa285dce92d34112e
#
_entry.id   420dbf428c33257fa285dce92d34112e
#
_cell.length_a   1.000
_cell.length_b   1.000
_cell.length_c   1.000
_cell.angle_alpha   90.00
_cell.angle_beta   90.00
_cell.angle_gamma   90.00
#
_symmetry.space_group_name_H-M   'P 1'
#
loop_
_entity.id
_entity.type
_entity.pdbx_description
1 polymer ?
#
loop_
_entity_poly.entity_id
_entity_poly.type
_entity_poly.pdbx_seq_one_letter_code
_entity_poly.pdbx_strand_id
1 'polypeptide(L)'
;MKASSKIYVIGHKNPDTDSICSAIAYADIKNRSEKGTYVAKRAGQINEETEYVLRRFHVRAPGYLPNAGTQVKEIEIHEVPGVRGAISVKKAWELMNNNNVVTLPITSENNTLQGLITVSDIAESYMDAYDSRVMSTARTQYRSIAETLDGTVLVGNEHGYFVKGKVVIGTFHPDMMEDYIEKDDLVILGNRAEDQLCAIEMDASCIIVGLGAKVSRTIQKLAEEKSCVIISTPHDTYTIARLINQSIPIKYLMKKENLITFSTEDFLDEIKEVMKT
;
A
#
# COMPACT_ATOMS: atom_id res chain seq x y z
N MET A 1 -3.99 24.97 13.19
CA MET A 1 -3.13 25.93 13.93
C MET A 1 -1.79 25.24 14.10
N LYS A 2 -0.71 25.71 13.43
CA LYS A 2 0.66 25.20 13.68
C LYS A 2 0.96 25.49 15.16
N ALA A 3 1.25 24.44 15.94
CA ALA A 3 1.73 24.59 17.30
C ALA A 3 2.99 25.47 17.23
N SER A 4 3.05 26.53 18.06
CA SER A 4 4.24 27.37 18.16
C SER A 4 5.43 26.48 18.49
N SER A 5 6.36 26.30 17.55
CA SER A 5 7.55 25.47 17.76
C SER A 5 8.35 26.08 18.90
N LYS A 6 8.64 25.30 19.95
CA LYS A 6 9.51 25.71 21.04
C LYS A 6 10.94 25.84 20.50
N ILE A 7 11.59 26.97 20.79
CA ILE A 7 12.98 27.21 20.45
C ILE A 7 13.82 26.96 21.72
N TYR A 8 14.66 25.93 21.66
CA TYR A 8 15.54 25.63 22.79
C TYR A 8 16.82 26.49 22.75
N VAL A 9 17.09 27.13 23.90
CA VAL A 9 18.32 27.88 24.13
C VAL A 9 19.25 27.02 24.99
N ILE A 10 20.40 26.68 24.46
CA ILE A 10 21.32 25.73 25.08
C ILE A 10 22.74 26.27 25.02
N GLY A 11 23.51 26.03 26.05
CA GLY A 11 24.95 26.30 26.08
C GLY A 11 25.80 25.09 25.67
N HIS A 12 27.06 25.04 26.11
CA HIS A 12 27.96 23.94 25.75
C HIS A 12 27.66 22.63 26.51
N LYS A 13 28.27 21.52 26.03
CA LYS A 13 27.96 20.15 26.49
C LYS A 13 28.25 19.91 27.98
N ASN A 14 29.29 20.51 28.52
CA ASN A 14 29.64 20.44 29.94
C ASN A 14 29.33 21.79 30.60
N PRO A 15 28.07 22.07 30.93
CA PRO A 15 27.64 23.42 31.28
C PRO A 15 28.21 23.84 32.65
N ASP A 16 28.84 24.99 32.65
CA ASP A 16 29.23 25.75 33.86
C ASP A 16 28.13 26.75 34.24
N THR A 17 28.37 27.53 35.29
CA THR A 17 27.42 28.51 35.79
C THR A 17 27.08 29.57 34.75
N ASP A 18 28.07 30.03 33.98
CA ASP A 18 27.87 31.04 32.92
C ASP A 18 26.98 30.49 31.82
N SER A 19 27.29 29.28 31.34
CA SER A 19 26.50 28.60 30.30
C SER A 19 25.01 28.45 30.67
N ILE A 20 24.74 28.04 31.89
CA ILE A 20 23.35 27.88 32.41
C ILE A 20 22.65 29.21 32.58
N CYS A 21 23.30 30.16 33.21
CA CYS A 21 22.70 31.48 33.48
C CYS A 21 22.47 32.27 32.18
N SER A 22 23.40 32.21 31.24
CA SER A 22 23.25 32.85 29.92
C SER A 22 22.09 32.25 29.12
N ALA A 23 21.92 30.90 29.11
CA ALA A 23 20.78 30.29 28.46
C ALA A 23 19.43 30.70 29.03
N ILE A 24 19.34 30.80 30.37
CA ILE A 24 18.12 31.27 31.07
C ILE A 24 17.83 32.72 30.71
N ALA A 25 18.83 33.62 30.87
CA ALA A 25 18.68 35.05 30.63
C ALA A 25 18.30 35.32 29.16
N TYR A 26 18.97 34.66 28.22
CA TYR A 26 18.66 34.83 26.79
C TYR A 26 17.27 34.37 26.42
N ALA A 27 16.81 33.21 26.94
CA ALA A 27 15.45 32.73 26.73
C ALA A 27 14.41 33.72 27.29
N ASP A 28 14.64 34.29 28.48
CA ASP A 28 13.74 35.27 29.08
C ASP A 28 13.68 36.59 28.28
N ILE A 29 14.82 37.12 27.85
CA ILE A 29 14.89 38.33 27.01
C ILE A 29 14.14 38.10 25.69
N LYS A 30 14.35 36.98 25.04
CA LYS A 30 13.71 36.66 23.76
C LYS A 30 12.19 36.50 23.93
N ASN A 31 11.72 35.85 24.98
CA ASN A 31 10.30 35.73 25.27
C ASN A 31 9.61 37.09 25.56
N ARG A 32 10.36 38.08 26.02
CA ARG A 32 9.83 39.44 26.23
C ARG A 32 9.86 40.31 24.97
N SER A 33 10.83 40.08 24.09
CA SER A 33 11.05 40.90 22.87
C SER A 33 10.43 40.34 21.60
N GLU A 34 10.18 39.04 21.54
CA GLU A 34 9.73 38.35 20.32
C GLU A 34 8.47 37.49 20.61
N LYS A 35 7.67 37.25 19.55
CA LYS A 35 6.52 36.32 19.59
C LYS A 35 6.94 34.88 19.47
N GLY A 36 7.86 34.39 20.27
CA GLY A 36 8.35 33.03 20.27
C GLY A 36 8.16 32.36 21.63
N THR A 37 8.32 31.04 21.67
CA THR A 37 8.43 30.28 22.93
C THR A 37 9.85 29.78 23.08
N TYR A 38 10.70 30.58 23.71
CA TYR A 38 12.08 30.26 24.01
C TYR A 38 12.17 29.50 25.33
N VAL A 39 12.83 28.36 25.37
CA VAL A 39 12.96 27.52 26.56
C VAL A 39 14.43 27.22 26.81
N ALA A 40 14.96 27.64 27.96
CA ALA A 40 16.30 27.28 28.36
C ALA A 40 16.42 25.78 28.60
N LYS A 41 17.46 25.15 28.07
CA LYS A 41 17.81 23.74 28.23
C LYS A 41 19.28 23.62 28.62
N ARG A 42 19.70 22.45 29.13
CA ARG A 42 21.11 22.12 29.41
C ARG A 42 21.53 20.86 28.69
N ALA A 43 22.78 20.81 28.22
CA ALA A 43 23.35 19.68 27.50
C ALA A 43 24.11 18.69 28.40
N GLY A 44 24.24 19.00 29.69
CA GLY A 44 24.97 18.16 30.64
C GLY A 44 24.46 18.33 32.09
N GLN A 45 25.16 17.71 33.03
CA GLN A 45 24.88 17.85 34.46
C GLN A 45 25.33 19.23 34.94
N ILE A 46 24.56 19.80 35.86
CA ILE A 46 24.96 21.05 36.54
C ILE A 46 25.91 20.71 37.70
N ASN A 47 26.87 21.60 37.94
CA ASN A 47 27.81 21.47 39.04
C ASN A 47 27.26 22.12 40.31
N GLU A 48 27.92 21.92 41.46
CA GLU A 48 27.51 22.43 42.77
C GLU A 48 27.43 23.97 42.82
N GLU A 49 28.35 24.64 42.14
CA GLU A 49 28.36 26.09 42.01
C GLU A 49 27.09 26.61 41.32
N THR A 50 26.76 25.98 40.18
CA THR A 50 25.54 26.31 39.41
C THR A 50 24.28 26.07 40.27
N GLU A 51 24.22 24.95 41.00
CA GLU A 51 23.12 24.63 41.89
C GLU A 51 22.99 25.68 43.00
N TYR A 52 24.11 26.10 43.60
CA TYR A 52 24.11 27.14 44.60
C TYR A 52 23.55 28.46 44.07
N VAL A 53 24.03 28.92 42.89
CA VAL A 53 23.56 30.15 42.23
C VAL A 53 22.08 30.09 41.94
N LEU A 54 21.61 29.01 41.31
CA LEU A 54 20.18 28.86 41.00
C LEU A 54 19.29 28.86 42.23
N ARG A 55 19.69 28.19 43.32
CA ARG A 55 19.00 28.22 44.62
C ARG A 55 19.00 29.60 45.24
N ARG A 56 20.12 30.28 45.20
CA ARG A 56 20.27 31.64 45.81
C ARG A 56 19.34 32.65 45.17
N PHE A 57 19.07 32.52 43.86
CA PHE A 57 18.20 33.43 43.12
C PHE A 57 16.79 32.85 42.87
N HIS A 58 16.44 31.70 43.47
CA HIS A 58 15.15 31.04 43.33
C HIS A 58 14.78 30.74 41.86
N VAL A 59 15.77 30.42 41.03
CA VAL A 59 15.58 30.06 39.60
C VAL A 59 15.57 28.57 39.45
N ARG A 60 14.61 28.01 38.67
CA ARG A 60 14.54 26.59 38.38
C ARG A 60 15.63 26.21 37.38
N ALA A 61 16.32 25.11 37.64
CA ALA A 61 17.29 24.55 36.71
C ALA A 61 16.66 24.18 35.35
N PRO A 62 17.33 24.50 34.24
CA PRO A 62 16.86 24.11 32.91
C PRO A 62 16.75 22.60 32.74
N GLY A 63 15.73 22.15 32.02
CA GLY A 63 15.55 20.73 31.73
C GLY A 63 16.70 20.21 30.85
N TYR A 64 17.09 18.95 31.10
CA TYR A 64 18.13 18.28 30.29
C TYR A 64 17.65 18.02 28.87
N LEU A 65 18.49 18.25 27.87
CA LEU A 65 18.30 17.95 26.46
C LEU A 65 19.43 17.00 26.03
N PRO A 66 19.18 15.71 25.96
CA PRO A 66 20.21 14.72 25.66
C PRO A 66 20.69 14.79 24.19
N ASN A 67 19.82 15.15 23.29
CA ASN A 67 20.07 15.26 21.86
C ASN A 67 19.30 16.45 21.29
N ALA A 68 19.97 17.26 20.47
CA ALA A 68 19.39 18.40 19.76
C ALA A 68 19.17 18.09 18.25
N GLY A 69 19.29 16.82 17.85
CA GLY A 69 19.02 16.38 16.47
C GLY A 69 17.56 16.56 16.10
N THR A 70 17.29 16.70 14.83
CA THR A 70 15.92 16.79 14.29
C THR A 70 15.19 15.47 14.45
N GLN A 71 14.01 15.48 15.04
CA GLN A 71 13.13 14.33 15.15
C GLN A 71 12.20 14.24 13.93
N VAL A 72 11.69 13.02 13.66
CA VAL A 72 10.75 12.77 12.53
C VAL A 72 9.53 13.70 12.59
N LYS A 73 8.98 13.96 13.77
CA LYS A 73 7.83 14.87 13.95
C LYS A 73 8.10 16.35 13.58
N GLU A 74 9.37 16.72 13.42
CA GLU A 74 9.78 18.10 13.12
C GLU A 74 9.98 18.37 11.62
N ILE A 75 9.91 17.32 10.81
CA ILE A 75 10.00 17.40 9.35
C ILE A 75 8.62 17.27 8.70
N GLU A 76 8.52 17.77 7.48
CA GLU A 76 7.35 17.55 6.65
C GLU A 76 7.39 16.13 6.09
N ILE A 77 6.37 15.33 6.41
CA ILE A 77 6.21 13.95 5.94
C ILE A 77 5.10 13.93 4.91
N HIS A 78 5.37 13.35 3.74
CA HIS A 78 4.34 13.10 2.76
C HIS A 78 3.43 11.95 3.24
N GLU A 79 2.19 12.28 3.57
CA GLU A 79 1.21 11.29 4.03
C GLU A 79 0.70 10.46 2.85
N VAL A 80 0.94 9.17 2.88
CA VAL A 80 0.41 8.20 1.92
C VAL A 80 -0.64 7.35 2.62
N PRO A 81 -1.89 7.35 2.15
CA PRO A 81 -2.94 6.56 2.78
C PRO A 81 -2.65 5.06 2.63
N GLY A 82 -2.83 4.32 3.73
CA GLY A 82 -2.75 2.85 3.71
C GLY A 82 -3.88 2.25 2.88
N VAL A 83 -3.56 1.24 2.08
CA VAL A 83 -4.52 0.54 1.23
C VAL A 83 -4.78 -0.89 1.72
N ARG A 84 -5.92 -1.47 1.35
CA ARG A 84 -6.23 -2.87 1.67
C ARG A 84 -5.55 -3.81 0.70
N GLY A 85 -5.01 -4.91 1.20
CA GLY A 85 -4.34 -5.92 0.37
C GLY A 85 -5.24 -6.61 -0.66
N ALA A 86 -6.55 -6.47 -0.55
CA ALA A 86 -7.54 -7.05 -1.46
C ALA A 86 -7.73 -6.24 -2.76
N ILE A 87 -7.25 -4.99 -2.84
CA ILE A 87 -7.36 -4.22 -4.09
C ILE A 87 -6.51 -4.85 -5.19
N SER A 88 -6.93 -4.65 -6.44
CA SER A 88 -6.19 -5.16 -7.61
C SER A 88 -4.89 -4.39 -7.87
N VAL A 89 -3.97 -5.01 -8.59
CA VAL A 89 -2.74 -4.35 -9.08
C VAL A 89 -3.07 -3.12 -9.92
N LYS A 90 -4.10 -3.18 -10.81
CA LYS A 90 -4.59 -2.01 -11.58
C LYS A 90 -4.94 -0.87 -10.63
N LYS A 91 -5.72 -1.15 -9.58
CA LYS A 91 -6.15 -0.13 -8.63
C LYS A 91 -5.00 0.46 -7.82
N ALA A 92 -4.05 -0.38 -7.41
CA ALA A 92 -2.85 0.09 -6.72
C ALA A 92 -2.00 1.02 -7.61
N TRP A 93 -1.82 0.65 -8.88
CA TRP A 93 -1.12 1.47 -9.87
C TRP A 93 -1.80 2.84 -10.07
N GLU A 94 -3.13 2.86 -10.21
CA GLU A 94 -3.89 4.12 -10.28
C GLU A 94 -3.68 5.00 -9.06
N LEU A 95 -3.70 4.40 -7.86
CA LEU A 95 -3.48 5.13 -6.61
C LEU A 95 -2.05 5.68 -6.50
N MET A 96 -1.03 4.91 -6.92
CA MET A 96 0.35 5.38 -6.97
C MET A 96 0.49 6.60 -7.88
N ASN A 97 -0.08 6.53 -9.09
CA ASN A 97 -0.04 7.64 -10.04
C ASN A 97 -0.78 8.88 -9.53
N ASN A 98 -1.99 8.70 -9.00
CA ASN A 98 -2.82 9.82 -8.53
C ASN A 98 -2.20 10.54 -7.32
N ASN A 99 -1.48 9.82 -6.47
CA ASN A 99 -0.80 10.38 -5.30
C ASN A 99 0.68 10.72 -5.57
N ASN A 100 1.17 10.48 -6.80
CA ASN A 100 2.57 10.68 -7.19
C ASN A 100 3.56 9.99 -6.25
N VAL A 101 3.29 8.72 -5.93
CA VAL A 101 4.12 7.89 -5.05
C VAL A 101 4.52 6.59 -5.75
N VAL A 102 5.67 6.04 -5.38
CA VAL A 102 6.21 4.78 -5.92
C VAL A 102 6.01 3.59 -4.97
N THR A 103 5.43 3.84 -3.80
CA THR A 103 5.22 2.83 -2.76
C THR A 103 3.89 3.07 -2.08
N LEU A 104 3.13 2.00 -1.83
CA LEU A 104 1.91 2.03 -1.03
C LEU A 104 2.05 1.12 0.21
N PRO A 105 1.74 1.63 1.41
CA PRO A 105 1.61 0.81 2.59
C PRO A 105 0.31 0.01 2.55
N ILE A 106 0.39 -1.28 2.85
CA ILE A 106 -0.76 -2.17 2.93
C ILE A 106 -1.12 -2.34 4.40
N THR A 107 -2.37 -2.02 4.75
CA THR A 107 -2.82 -2.00 6.14
C THR A 107 -4.03 -2.92 6.37
N SER A 108 -4.14 -3.41 7.61
CA SER A 108 -5.32 -4.11 8.13
C SER A 108 -6.49 -3.15 8.40
N GLU A 109 -7.65 -3.68 8.75
CA GLU A 109 -8.82 -2.87 9.15
C GLU A 109 -8.53 -1.94 10.33
N ASN A 110 -7.65 -2.36 11.22
CA ASN A 110 -7.20 -1.57 12.37
C ASN A 110 -6.04 -0.62 12.04
N ASN A 111 -5.79 -0.36 10.75
CA ASN A 111 -4.72 0.50 10.25
C ASN A 111 -3.29 0.03 10.64
N THR A 112 -3.12 -1.26 10.94
CA THR A 112 -1.81 -1.86 11.22
C THR A 112 -1.11 -2.21 9.92
N LEU A 113 0.16 -1.84 9.77
CA LEU A 113 0.99 -2.16 8.61
C LEU A 113 1.13 -3.68 8.45
N GLN A 114 0.79 -4.18 7.26
CA GLN A 114 0.89 -5.60 6.89
C GLN A 114 2.00 -5.85 5.86
N GLY A 115 2.36 -4.85 5.10
CA GLY A 115 3.35 -4.95 4.04
C GLY A 115 3.46 -3.67 3.23
N LEU A 116 4.35 -3.70 2.26
CA LEU A 116 4.55 -2.63 1.28
C LEU A 116 4.47 -3.22 -0.12
N ILE A 117 3.97 -2.44 -1.06
CA ILE A 117 4.08 -2.73 -2.50
C ILE A 117 4.69 -1.53 -3.20
N THR A 118 5.66 -1.78 -4.07
CA THR A 118 6.33 -0.77 -4.88
C THR A 118 6.01 -0.93 -6.36
N VAL A 119 6.32 0.10 -7.14
CA VAL A 119 6.27 0.02 -8.62
C VAL A 119 7.20 -1.08 -9.13
N SER A 120 8.37 -1.29 -8.47
CA SER A 120 9.31 -2.36 -8.85
C SER A 120 8.71 -3.75 -8.64
N ASP A 121 7.97 -3.98 -7.55
CA ASP A 121 7.31 -5.27 -7.29
C ASP A 121 6.25 -5.57 -8.37
N ILE A 122 5.51 -4.55 -8.79
CA ILE A 122 4.56 -4.67 -9.90
C ILE A 122 5.30 -4.99 -11.21
N ALA A 123 6.37 -4.25 -11.53
CA ALA A 123 7.15 -4.48 -12.75
C ALA A 123 7.78 -5.87 -12.78
N GLU A 124 8.34 -6.34 -11.67
CA GLU A 124 8.94 -7.67 -11.52
C GLU A 124 7.91 -8.76 -11.79
N SER A 125 6.69 -8.63 -11.25
CA SER A 125 5.60 -9.58 -11.49
C SER A 125 5.18 -9.70 -12.96
N TYR A 126 5.47 -8.70 -13.79
CA TYR A 126 5.24 -8.75 -15.24
C TYR A 126 6.40 -9.32 -16.04
N MET A 127 7.61 -9.31 -15.48
CA MET A 127 8.81 -9.84 -16.12
C MET A 127 9.05 -11.32 -15.81
N ASP A 128 8.47 -11.82 -14.71
CA ASP A 128 8.55 -13.21 -14.35
C ASP A 128 7.83 -14.12 -15.38
N ALA A 129 8.29 -15.36 -15.47
CA ALA A 129 7.68 -16.35 -16.35
C ALA A 129 6.18 -16.50 -16.00
N TYR A 130 5.34 -16.37 -17.02
CA TYR A 130 3.90 -16.38 -16.88
C TYR A 130 3.39 -17.74 -16.36
N ASP A 131 2.83 -17.76 -15.18
CA ASP A 131 2.07 -18.90 -14.65
C ASP A 131 0.57 -18.64 -14.85
N SER A 132 -0.07 -19.47 -15.71
CA SER A 132 -1.51 -19.38 -15.98
C SER A 132 -2.39 -19.65 -14.73
N ARG A 133 -1.81 -20.13 -13.63
CA ARG A 133 -2.48 -20.40 -12.35
C ARG A 133 -2.31 -19.29 -11.33
N VAL A 134 -1.55 -18.24 -11.62
CA VAL A 134 -1.27 -17.16 -10.67
C VAL A 134 -2.55 -16.53 -10.09
N MET A 135 -3.57 -16.35 -10.93
CA MET A 135 -4.85 -15.75 -10.51
C MET A 135 -5.62 -16.61 -9.51
N SER A 136 -5.64 -17.94 -9.69
CA SER A 136 -6.29 -18.86 -8.76
C SER A 136 -5.48 -19.01 -7.47
N THR A 137 -4.15 -19.07 -7.56
CA THR A 137 -3.24 -19.09 -6.41
C THR A 137 -3.39 -17.83 -5.56
N ALA A 138 -3.49 -16.67 -6.21
CA ALA A 138 -3.71 -15.38 -5.54
C ALA A 138 -5.14 -15.21 -4.98
N ARG A 139 -6.06 -16.13 -5.32
CA ARG A 139 -7.50 -16.07 -4.95
C ARG A 139 -8.11 -14.77 -5.43
N THR A 140 -8.05 -14.55 -6.75
CA THR A 140 -8.55 -13.32 -7.36
C THR A 140 -10.08 -13.27 -7.33
N GLN A 141 -10.64 -12.15 -6.87
CA GLN A 141 -12.09 -11.96 -6.79
C GLN A 141 -12.68 -11.66 -8.17
N TYR A 142 -13.83 -12.25 -8.52
CA TYR A 142 -14.48 -12.04 -9.82
C TYR A 142 -14.83 -10.57 -10.08
N ARG A 143 -15.22 -9.84 -9.05
CA ARG A 143 -15.43 -8.40 -9.12
C ARG A 143 -14.17 -7.66 -9.56
N SER A 144 -13.00 -8.00 -8.99
CA SER A 144 -11.73 -7.39 -9.40
C SER A 144 -11.37 -7.68 -10.84
N ILE A 145 -11.72 -8.89 -11.34
CA ILE A 145 -11.55 -9.25 -12.76
C ILE A 145 -12.45 -8.37 -13.64
N ALA A 146 -13.74 -8.27 -13.28
CA ALA A 146 -14.69 -7.45 -14.03
C ALA A 146 -14.27 -5.97 -14.04
N GLU A 147 -13.95 -5.38 -12.89
CA GLU A 147 -13.50 -3.98 -12.79
C GLU A 147 -12.21 -3.73 -13.59
N THR A 148 -11.26 -4.68 -13.57
CA THR A 148 -10.00 -4.56 -14.33
C THR A 148 -10.21 -4.56 -15.83
N LEU A 149 -11.21 -5.32 -16.30
CA LEU A 149 -11.55 -5.47 -17.72
C LEU A 149 -12.65 -4.53 -18.18
N ASP A 150 -13.02 -3.52 -17.38
CA ASP A 150 -14.12 -2.59 -17.67
C ASP A 150 -15.42 -3.35 -18.02
N GLY A 151 -15.61 -4.51 -17.39
CA GLY A 151 -16.68 -5.46 -17.67
C GLY A 151 -17.74 -5.51 -16.57
N THR A 152 -18.70 -6.41 -16.78
CA THR A 152 -19.84 -6.65 -15.87
C THR A 152 -20.01 -8.15 -15.63
N VAL A 153 -20.28 -8.56 -14.40
CA VAL A 153 -20.68 -9.93 -14.07
C VAL A 153 -22.14 -10.11 -14.45
N LEU A 154 -22.41 -10.98 -15.41
CA LEU A 154 -23.76 -11.28 -15.92
C LEU A 154 -24.41 -12.41 -15.14
N VAL A 155 -23.62 -13.39 -14.71
CA VAL A 155 -24.06 -14.60 -13.98
C VAL A 155 -23.06 -14.91 -12.88
N GLY A 156 -23.55 -15.38 -11.75
CA GLY A 156 -22.75 -15.81 -10.61
C GLY A 156 -22.51 -14.72 -9.56
N ASN A 157 -21.73 -15.07 -8.54
CA ASN A 157 -21.43 -14.19 -7.41
C ASN A 157 -20.17 -13.37 -7.69
N GLU A 158 -20.31 -12.07 -7.91
CA GLU A 158 -19.19 -11.16 -8.12
C GLU A 158 -18.20 -11.10 -6.93
N HIS A 159 -18.67 -11.38 -5.72
CA HIS A 159 -17.84 -11.43 -4.52
C HIS A 159 -17.16 -12.79 -4.31
N GLY A 160 -17.44 -13.78 -5.16
CA GLY A 160 -16.75 -15.05 -5.20
C GLY A 160 -15.30 -14.90 -5.67
N TYR A 161 -14.52 -15.97 -5.52
CA TYR A 161 -13.10 -15.98 -5.82
C TYR A 161 -12.76 -17.09 -6.82
N PHE A 162 -11.92 -16.78 -7.78
CA PHE A 162 -11.24 -17.76 -8.61
C PHE A 162 -10.13 -18.43 -7.78
N VAL A 163 -10.29 -19.70 -7.44
CA VAL A 163 -9.44 -20.39 -6.45
C VAL A 163 -8.79 -21.65 -6.97
N LYS A 164 -9.20 -22.13 -8.15
CA LYS A 164 -8.67 -23.34 -8.81
C LYS A 164 -8.67 -23.13 -10.31
N GLY A 165 -7.89 -23.97 -11.00
CA GLY A 165 -7.77 -23.93 -12.45
C GLY A 165 -6.74 -22.92 -12.95
N LYS A 166 -6.63 -22.85 -14.26
CA LYS A 166 -5.74 -21.94 -15.00
C LYS A 166 -6.56 -20.99 -15.87
N VAL A 167 -5.92 -19.93 -16.35
CA VAL A 167 -6.50 -19.06 -17.37
C VAL A 167 -6.20 -19.64 -18.75
N VAL A 168 -7.23 -19.87 -19.55
CA VAL A 168 -7.17 -20.45 -20.89
C VAL A 168 -7.77 -19.47 -21.91
N ILE A 169 -7.16 -19.35 -23.08
CA ILE A 169 -7.73 -18.61 -24.20
C ILE A 169 -8.42 -19.60 -25.14
N GLY A 170 -9.74 -19.57 -25.17
CA GLY A 170 -10.55 -20.48 -25.99
C GLY A 170 -10.76 -19.93 -27.41
N THR A 171 -9.71 -19.94 -28.23
CA THR A 171 -9.75 -19.50 -29.63
C THR A 171 -9.76 -20.68 -30.61
N PHE A 172 -9.81 -21.89 -30.12
CA PHE A 172 -9.81 -23.12 -30.92
C PHE A 172 -11.22 -23.48 -31.38
N HIS A 173 -11.31 -24.42 -32.35
CA HIS A 173 -12.57 -25.04 -32.69
C HIS A 173 -13.10 -25.85 -31.47
N PRO A 174 -14.45 -25.93 -31.24
CA PRO A 174 -15.00 -26.63 -30.08
C PRO A 174 -14.43 -28.02 -29.83
N ASP A 175 -14.25 -28.83 -30.89
CA ASP A 175 -13.69 -30.18 -30.79
C ASP A 175 -12.26 -30.20 -30.17
N MET A 176 -11.49 -29.14 -30.35
CA MET A 176 -10.15 -29.00 -29.75
C MET A 176 -10.18 -28.35 -28.38
N MET A 177 -11.25 -27.57 -28.05
CA MET A 177 -11.38 -26.92 -26.75
C MET A 177 -11.52 -27.98 -25.64
N GLU A 178 -12.19 -29.09 -25.89
CA GLU A 178 -12.36 -30.21 -24.97
C GLU A 178 -11.04 -30.79 -24.45
N ASP A 179 -9.97 -30.76 -25.28
CA ASP A 179 -8.64 -31.22 -24.88
C ASP A 179 -7.86 -30.24 -24.03
N TYR A 180 -8.22 -28.94 -24.01
CA TYR A 180 -7.47 -27.86 -23.36
C TYR A 180 -8.11 -27.30 -22.14
N ILE A 181 -9.46 -27.33 -22.05
CA ILE A 181 -10.22 -26.80 -20.92
C ILE A 181 -10.35 -27.92 -19.88
N GLU A 182 -9.88 -27.63 -18.69
CA GLU A 182 -10.05 -28.48 -17.53
C GLU A 182 -11.15 -27.92 -16.60
N LYS A 183 -11.68 -28.78 -15.78
CA LYS A 183 -12.62 -28.37 -14.74
C LYS A 183 -12.02 -27.25 -13.87
N ASP A 184 -12.86 -26.30 -13.49
CA ASP A 184 -12.52 -25.13 -12.67
C ASP A 184 -11.66 -24.07 -13.41
N ASP A 185 -11.34 -24.22 -14.71
CA ASP A 185 -10.60 -23.21 -15.48
C ASP A 185 -11.39 -21.90 -15.65
N LEU A 186 -10.67 -20.81 -15.88
CA LEU A 186 -11.20 -19.55 -16.36
C LEU A 186 -10.90 -19.41 -17.84
N VAL A 187 -11.96 -19.30 -18.67
CA VAL A 187 -11.81 -19.33 -20.12
C VAL A 187 -12.14 -17.97 -20.74
N ILE A 188 -11.20 -17.42 -21.50
CA ILE A 188 -11.37 -16.19 -22.26
C ILE A 188 -11.89 -16.53 -23.64
N LEU A 189 -13.07 -16.00 -24.01
CA LEU A 189 -13.82 -16.34 -25.22
C LEU A 189 -14.18 -15.08 -26.03
N GLY A 190 -14.42 -15.29 -27.30
CA GLY A 190 -15.02 -14.29 -28.17
C GLY A 190 -16.55 -14.31 -28.13
N ASN A 191 -17.15 -13.99 -29.28
CA ASN A 191 -18.61 -13.83 -29.43
C ASN A 191 -19.36 -15.08 -29.88
N ARG A 192 -18.68 -16.22 -30.06
CA ARG A 192 -19.33 -17.47 -30.56
C ARG A 192 -20.05 -18.19 -29.41
N ALA A 193 -21.35 -18.43 -29.62
CA ALA A 193 -22.18 -19.09 -28.61
C ALA A 193 -21.77 -20.56 -28.38
N GLU A 194 -21.27 -21.22 -29.39
CA GLU A 194 -20.80 -22.63 -29.35
C GLU A 194 -19.59 -22.76 -28.41
N ASP A 195 -18.64 -21.81 -28.46
CA ASP A 195 -17.48 -21.80 -27.58
C ASP A 195 -17.89 -21.56 -26.12
N GLN A 196 -18.87 -20.67 -25.91
CA GLN A 196 -19.41 -20.38 -24.56
C GLN A 196 -20.08 -21.63 -23.97
N LEU A 197 -20.88 -22.36 -24.81
CA LEU A 197 -21.54 -23.59 -24.42
C LEU A 197 -20.51 -24.66 -24.05
N CYS A 198 -19.52 -24.89 -24.93
CA CYS A 198 -18.46 -25.89 -24.73
C CYS A 198 -17.72 -25.63 -23.40
N ALA A 199 -17.27 -24.42 -23.14
CA ALA A 199 -16.54 -24.10 -21.92
C ALA A 199 -17.38 -24.35 -20.64
N ILE A 200 -18.68 -24.04 -20.66
CA ILE A 200 -19.58 -24.28 -19.52
C ILE A 200 -19.82 -25.79 -19.33
N GLU A 201 -20.00 -26.55 -20.39
CA GLU A 201 -20.18 -28.02 -20.33
C GLU A 201 -18.93 -28.72 -19.81
N MET A 202 -17.73 -28.16 -20.07
CA MET A 202 -16.45 -28.63 -19.51
C MET A 202 -16.26 -28.25 -18.02
N ASP A 203 -17.28 -27.74 -17.34
CA ASP A 203 -17.26 -27.32 -15.94
C ASP A 203 -16.24 -26.19 -15.66
N ALA A 204 -16.05 -25.25 -16.58
CA ALA A 204 -15.27 -24.04 -16.33
C ALA A 204 -15.89 -23.24 -15.16
N SER A 205 -15.05 -22.74 -14.27
CA SER A 205 -15.50 -21.91 -13.13
C SER A 205 -15.92 -20.50 -13.55
N CYS A 206 -15.35 -20.01 -14.65
CA CYS A 206 -15.64 -18.68 -15.17
C CYS A 206 -15.41 -18.63 -16.68
N ILE A 207 -16.28 -17.94 -17.39
CA ILE A 207 -16.03 -17.53 -18.78
C ILE A 207 -16.02 -16.00 -18.87
N ILE A 208 -15.07 -15.48 -19.65
CA ILE A 208 -15.00 -14.04 -20.00
C ILE A 208 -15.36 -13.90 -21.46
N VAL A 209 -16.45 -13.18 -21.73
CA VAL A 209 -16.96 -12.95 -23.08
C VAL A 209 -16.56 -11.55 -23.52
N GLY A 210 -15.69 -11.49 -24.54
CA GLY A 210 -15.16 -10.26 -25.09
C GLY A 210 -16.07 -9.57 -26.11
N LEU A 211 -15.60 -8.41 -26.62
CA LEU A 211 -16.22 -7.62 -27.71
C LEU A 211 -17.63 -7.07 -27.35
N GLY A 212 -18.01 -7.03 -26.10
CA GLY A 212 -19.36 -6.65 -25.70
C GLY A 212 -20.46 -7.59 -26.24
N ALA A 213 -20.09 -8.82 -26.57
CA ALA A 213 -21.00 -9.78 -27.17
C ALA A 213 -22.15 -10.15 -26.24
N LYS A 214 -23.34 -10.28 -26.81
CA LYS A 214 -24.54 -10.68 -26.04
C LYS A 214 -24.48 -12.16 -25.71
N VAL A 215 -24.63 -12.49 -24.43
CA VAL A 215 -24.79 -13.86 -23.98
C VAL A 215 -26.28 -14.20 -23.95
N SER A 216 -26.67 -15.30 -24.62
CA SER A 216 -28.08 -15.70 -24.69
C SER A 216 -28.61 -16.11 -23.31
N ARG A 217 -29.95 -15.98 -23.11
CA ARG A 217 -30.60 -16.41 -21.86
C ARG A 217 -30.43 -17.90 -21.57
N THR A 218 -30.34 -18.71 -22.63
CA THR A 218 -30.11 -20.16 -22.50
C THR A 218 -28.73 -20.44 -21.92
N ILE A 219 -27.69 -19.76 -22.42
CA ILE A 219 -26.32 -19.90 -21.90
C ILE A 219 -26.24 -19.37 -20.46
N GLN A 220 -26.88 -18.25 -20.15
CA GLN A 220 -26.91 -17.74 -18.78
C GLN A 220 -27.54 -18.74 -17.79
N LYS A 221 -28.67 -19.37 -18.15
CA LYS A 221 -29.31 -20.41 -17.30
C LYS A 221 -28.41 -21.62 -17.12
N LEU A 222 -27.75 -22.09 -18.18
CA LEU A 222 -26.82 -23.21 -18.08
C LEU A 222 -25.65 -22.87 -17.15
N ALA A 223 -25.11 -21.66 -17.26
CA ALA A 223 -24.05 -21.18 -16.37
C ALA A 223 -24.51 -21.11 -14.90
N GLU A 224 -25.75 -20.69 -14.63
CA GLU A 224 -26.34 -20.72 -13.29
C GLU A 224 -26.41 -22.15 -12.74
N GLU A 225 -26.91 -23.10 -13.54
CA GLU A 225 -27.02 -24.51 -13.18
C GLU A 225 -25.65 -25.15 -12.89
N LYS A 226 -24.64 -24.81 -13.69
CA LYS A 226 -23.25 -25.28 -13.56
C LYS A 226 -22.42 -24.47 -12.55
N SER A 227 -22.97 -23.42 -11.97
CA SER A 227 -22.23 -22.49 -11.10
C SER A 227 -21.02 -21.82 -11.77
N CYS A 228 -21.09 -21.63 -13.09
CA CYS A 228 -20.08 -20.92 -13.88
C CYS A 228 -20.33 -19.41 -13.85
N VAL A 229 -19.32 -18.61 -13.53
CA VAL A 229 -19.41 -17.15 -13.57
C VAL A 229 -19.28 -16.66 -15.00
N ILE A 230 -20.12 -15.72 -15.44
CA ILE A 230 -20.01 -15.06 -16.73
C ILE A 230 -19.64 -13.59 -16.54
N ILE A 231 -18.51 -13.17 -17.10
CA ILE A 231 -18.08 -11.77 -17.16
C ILE A 231 -18.14 -11.32 -18.62
N SER A 232 -18.84 -10.22 -18.91
CA SER A 232 -18.83 -9.58 -20.23
C SER A 232 -17.97 -8.33 -20.21
N THR A 233 -17.15 -8.13 -21.24
CA THR A 233 -16.26 -6.98 -21.38
C THR A 233 -16.27 -6.44 -22.81
N PRO A 234 -16.08 -5.13 -23.04
CA PRO A 234 -15.97 -4.57 -24.38
C PRO A 234 -14.66 -4.93 -25.08
N HIS A 235 -13.64 -5.40 -24.33
CA HIS A 235 -12.32 -5.69 -24.87
C HIS A 235 -12.29 -6.94 -25.76
N ASP A 236 -11.35 -6.96 -26.70
CA ASP A 236 -11.02 -8.16 -27.48
C ASP A 236 -10.18 -9.16 -26.68
N THR A 237 -10.07 -10.37 -27.16
CA THR A 237 -9.38 -11.48 -26.50
C THR A 237 -7.91 -11.17 -26.15
N TYR A 238 -7.19 -10.46 -27.03
CA TYR A 238 -5.80 -10.08 -26.80
C TYR A 238 -5.71 -9.06 -25.64
N THR A 239 -6.55 -8.06 -25.67
CA THR A 239 -6.62 -7.03 -24.61
C THR A 239 -6.99 -7.66 -23.26
N ILE A 240 -7.98 -8.57 -23.24
CA ILE A 240 -8.36 -9.30 -22.03
C ILE A 240 -7.16 -10.08 -21.49
N ALA A 241 -6.51 -10.89 -22.33
CA ALA A 241 -5.36 -11.71 -21.92
C ALA A 241 -4.20 -10.86 -21.36
N ARG A 242 -4.01 -9.66 -21.91
CA ARG A 242 -2.98 -8.73 -21.45
C ARG A 242 -3.32 -8.07 -20.11
N LEU A 243 -4.58 -7.72 -19.88
CA LEU A 243 -5.01 -6.96 -18.72
C LEU A 243 -5.40 -7.82 -17.52
N ILE A 244 -5.83 -9.06 -17.72
CA ILE A 244 -6.48 -9.87 -16.69
C ILE A 244 -5.63 -10.06 -15.44
N ASN A 245 -4.31 -10.17 -15.58
CA ASN A 245 -3.39 -10.30 -14.44
C ASN A 245 -3.34 -9.07 -13.53
N GLN A 246 -3.74 -7.91 -14.04
CA GLN A 246 -3.83 -6.70 -13.22
C GLN A 246 -4.97 -6.77 -12.20
N SER A 247 -5.84 -7.78 -12.28
CA SER A 247 -6.89 -8.04 -11.30
C SER A 247 -6.41 -8.75 -10.03
N ILE A 248 -5.19 -9.27 -10.03
CA ILE A 248 -4.58 -9.96 -8.87
C ILE A 248 -4.55 -9.03 -7.66
N PRO A 249 -4.92 -9.52 -6.45
CA PRO A 249 -4.87 -8.70 -5.25
C PRO A 249 -3.42 -8.41 -4.83
N ILE A 250 -3.13 -7.16 -4.49
CA ILE A 250 -1.76 -6.72 -4.15
C ILE A 250 -1.14 -7.44 -2.96
N LYS A 251 -1.95 -7.99 -2.05
CA LYS A 251 -1.46 -8.83 -0.94
C LYS A 251 -0.64 -10.04 -1.40
N TYR A 252 -0.80 -10.47 -2.66
CA TYR A 252 -0.05 -11.56 -3.26
C TYR A 252 1.39 -11.14 -3.61
N LEU A 253 1.57 -9.88 -4.01
CA LEU A 253 2.86 -9.32 -4.44
C LEU A 253 3.59 -8.54 -3.33
N MET A 254 2.90 -8.18 -2.23
CA MET A 254 3.47 -7.32 -1.20
C MET A 254 4.66 -7.94 -0.49
N LYS A 255 5.63 -7.12 -0.15
CA LYS A 255 6.72 -7.45 0.77
C LYS A 255 6.23 -7.36 2.20
N LYS A 256 6.45 -8.43 2.99
CA LYS A 256 6.00 -8.56 4.39
C LYS A 256 7.16 -8.63 5.37
N GLU A 257 8.32 -9.06 4.89
CA GLU A 257 9.50 -9.29 5.71
C GLU A 257 10.42 -8.08 5.72
N ASN A 258 11.19 -7.94 6.79
CA ASN A 258 12.18 -6.89 6.96
C ASN A 258 11.61 -5.45 6.83
N LEU A 259 10.35 -5.25 7.25
CA LEU A 259 9.76 -3.91 7.29
C LEU A 259 10.38 -3.13 8.45
N ILE A 260 11.09 -2.06 8.13
CA ILE A 260 11.67 -1.17 9.12
C ILE A 260 10.69 -0.02 9.35
N THR A 261 10.35 0.22 10.60
CA THR A 261 9.47 1.32 11.03
C THR A 261 10.19 2.18 12.05
N PHE A 262 9.86 3.47 12.04
CA PHE A 262 10.41 4.45 12.97
C PHE A 262 9.29 5.16 13.70
N SER A 263 9.59 5.61 14.93
CA SER A 263 8.72 6.46 15.69
C SER A 263 8.86 7.92 15.25
N THR A 264 7.81 8.69 15.42
CA THR A 264 7.88 10.15 15.23
C THR A 264 8.85 10.85 16.18
N GLU A 265 9.22 10.18 17.28
CA GLU A 265 10.21 10.64 18.26
C GLU A 265 11.65 10.28 17.91
N ASP A 266 11.87 9.41 16.91
CA ASP A 266 13.22 8.99 16.51
C ASP A 266 13.96 10.13 15.81
N PHE A 267 15.31 10.10 15.92
CA PHE A 267 16.16 11.13 15.32
C PHE A 267 16.52 10.79 13.89
N LEU A 268 16.51 11.80 13.01
CA LEU A 268 16.80 11.61 11.59
C LEU A 268 18.18 11.03 11.31
N ASP A 269 19.18 11.34 12.14
CA ASP A 269 20.53 10.82 11.93
C ASP A 269 20.59 9.31 12.18
N GLU A 270 19.84 8.77 13.15
CA GLU A 270 19.72 7.34 13.40
C GLU A 270 19.02 6.64 12.23
N ILE A 271 17.95 7.26 11.70
CA ILE A 271 17.22 6.74 10.52
C ILE A 271 18.13 6.69 9.30
N LYS A 272 18.92 7.74 9.04
CA LYS A 272 19.87 7.78 7.91
C LYS A 272 20.92 6.67 7.98
N GLU A 273 21.40 6.32 9.18
CA GLU A 273 22.35 5.21 9.32
C GLU A 273 21.69 3.85 8.98
N VAL A 274 20.46 3.63 9.42
CA VAL A 274 19.71 2.41 9.07
C VAL A 274 19.39 2.33 7.58
N MET A 275 19.13 3.46 6.92
CA MET A 275 18.83 3.51 5.48
C MET A 275 20.05 3.29 4.58
N LYS A 276 21.29 3.31 5.12
CA LYS A 276 22.54 3.04 4.36
C LYS A 276 22.86 1.55 4.28
N THR A 277 22.25 0.73 5.12
CA THR A 277 22.42 -0.72 5.18
C THR A 277 21.40 -1.43 4.31
#